data_f3c24c7e12e716eec1717001282549f6
#
_entry.id   f3c24c7e12e716eec1717001282549f6
#
_cell.length_a   1.000
_cell.length_b   1.000
_cell.length_c   1.000
_cell.angle_alpha   90.00
_cell.angle_beta   90.00
_cell.angle_gamma   90.00
#
_symmetry.space_group_name_H-M   'P 1'
#
loop_
_entity.id
_entity.type
_entity.pdbx_description
1 polymer ?
#
loop_
_entity_poly.entity_id
_entity_poly.type
_entity_poly.pdbx_seq_one_letter_code
_entity_poly.pdbx_strand_id
1 'polypeptide(L)'
;LIRHRVTLTSTNPSKSPRLLEIQLHDIPRPPYERLGFARPVVLDSNGAWESVLDNAFDVIVTSEVNGADILEFKLPFHDPKRDSLDNEKQVQIVNDVYRIRTIKDEKTADGKVISYVYAEAAFYDLSFSIEKENRYFTADLPNAPMNYALLGTGWSLGNVTVSTKRTWESTERNALSILRATQNIHGGDLIFDSANRLVHLLSFGGTDSGALFSYKKNMKSIERTVDTRSLVTRLYAYGKDGMTFASINNGKDYVEDFSYSTELRIGSLD
;
A
#
# COMPACT_ATOMS: atom_id res chain seq x y z
N LEU A 1 -1.75 -12.37 16.35
CA LEU A 1 -2.89 -12.64 15.44
C LEU A 1 -2.75 -11.66 14.26
N ILE A 2 -2.36 -12.16 13.08
CA ILE A 2 -2.31 -11.34 11.87
C ILE A 2 -3.76 -11.11 11.45
N ARG A 3 -4.19 -9.85 11.40
CA ARG A 3 -5.51 -9.47 10.90
C ARG A 3 -5.35 -8.90 9.49
N HIS A 4 -5.95 -9.54 8.52
CA HIS A 4 -6.07 -9.00 7.18
C HIS A 4 -7.37 -8.19 7.07
N ARG A 5 -7.28 -6.96 6.60
CA ARG A 5 -8.44 -6.14 6.25
C ARG A 5 -8.54 -6.14 4.73
N VAL A 6 -9.64 -6.66 4.21
CA VAL A 6 -9.97 -6.58 2.78
C VAL A 6 -10.96 -5.43 2.60
N THR A 7 -10.57 -4.42 1.85
CA THR A 7 -11.47 -3.34 1.44
C THR A 7 -11.81 -3.54 -0.03
N LEU A 8 -13.10 -3.76 -0.31
CA LEU A 8 -13.59 -3.92 -1.68
C LEU A 8 -14.20 -2.59 -2.13
N THR A 9 -13.59 -1.99 -3.14
CA THR A 9 -14.14 -0.82 -3.82
C THR A 9 -14.56 -1.22 -5.23
N SER A 10 -15.79 -0.88 -5.64
CA SER A 10 -16.25 -1.06 -7.01
C SER A 10 -16.34 0.30 -7.69
N THR A 11 -15.62 0.47 -8.78
CA THR A 11 -15.71 1.65 -9.65
C THR A 11 -16.76 1.50 -10.76
N ASN A 12 -17.41 0.33 -10.87
CA ASN A 12 -18.44 0.09 -11.87
C ASN A 12 -19.83 0.07 -11.23
N PRO A 13 -20.62 1.15 -11.36
CA PRO A 13 -21.93 1.27 -10.73
C PRO A 13 -23.01 0.39 -11.36
N SER A 14 -22.84 -0.06 -12.62
CA SER A 14 -23.84 -0.84 -13.33
C SER A 14 -23.86 -2.32 -12.95
N LYS A 15 -22.86 -2.81 -12.26
CA LYS A 15 -22.83 -4.18 -11.75
C LYS A 15 -22.74 -4.13 -10.23
N SER A 16 -23.90 -4.18 -9.57
CA SER A 16 -23.93 -4.55 -8.16
C SER A 16 -23.23 -5.91 -8.05
N PRO A 17 -22.02 -6.00 -7.48
CA PRO A 17 -21.38 -7.29 -7.36
C PRO A 17 -22.24 -8.12 -6.41
N ARG A 18 -22.89 -9.15 -6.93
CA ARG A 18 -23.33 -10.24 -6.07
C ARG A 18 -22.05 -10.92 -5.62
N LEU A 19 -21.62 -10.58 -4.43
CA LEU A 19 -20.46 -11.21 -3.83
C LEU A 19 -20.85 -12.63 -3.47
N LEU A 20 -20.73 -13.54 -4.43
CA LEU A 20 -20.91 -14.98 -4.21
C LEU A 20 -19.64 -15.60 -3.67
N GLU A 21 -18.50 -14.95 -3.92
CA GLU A 21 -17.18 -15.50 -3.65
C GLU A 21 -16.12 -14.38 -3.59
N ILE A 22 -15.24 -14.46 -2.60
CA ILE A 22 -14.01 -13.66 -2.54
C ILE A 22 -12.86 -14.62 -2.72
N GLN A 23 -12.06 -14.42 -3.77
CA GLN A 23 -10.75 -15.03 -3.89
C GLN A 23 -9.72 -14.08 -3.27
N LEU A 24 -9.05 -14.52 -2.21
CA LEU A 24 -7.89 -13.82 -1.67
C LEU A 24 -6.68 -14.29 -2.45
N HIS A 25 -6.04 -13.36 -3.11
CA HIS A 25 -4.74 -13.60 -3.71
C HIS A 25 -3.69 -13.22 -2.68
N ASP A 26 -2.90 -14.19 -2.25
CA ASP A 26 -1.74 -13.92 -1.42
C ASP A 26 -0.69 -13.20 -2.27
N ILE A 27 -0.18 -12.07 -1.76
CA ILE A 27 1.09 -11.52 -2.24
C ILE A 27 2.11 -12.64 -2.06
N PRO A 28 2.98 -12.92 -3.06
CA PRO A 28 3.95 -14.00 -2.94
C PRO A 28 4.96 -13.68 -1.83
N ARG A 29 4.55 -13.93 -0.61
CA ARG A 29 5.42 -14.08 0.54
C ARG A 29 5.73 -15.56 0.64
N PRO A 30 6.93 -15.97 1.03
CA PRO A 30 7.25 -17.37 1.22
C PRO A 30 6.19 -18.01 2.11
N PRO A 31 5.83 -19.29 1.86
CA PRO A 31 4.80 -19.96 2.63
C PRO A 31 5.12 -19.81 4.12
N TYR A 32 4.22 -19.14 4.84
CA TYR A 32 4.35 -19.04 6.28
C TYR A 32 4.25 -20.46 6.83
N GLU A 33 5.35 -21.00 7.29
CA GLU A 33 5.28 -22.03 8.30
C GLU A 33 4.38 -21.48 9.40
N ARG A 34 3.47 -22.29 9.91
CA ARG A 34 2.58 -21.90 11.02
C ARG A 34 3.44 -21.39 12.15
N LEU A 35 3.64 -20.08 12.17
CA LEU A 35 4.46 -19.41 13.17
C LEU A 35 3.68 -19.45 14.48
N GLY A 36 4.06 -20.34 15.33
CA GLY A 36 3.82 -20.16 16.74
C GLY A 36 4.43 -18.81 17.11
N PHE A 37 3.59 -17.81 17.35
CA PHE A 37 3.94 -16.50 17.89
C PHE A 37 5.24 -15.90 17.31
N ALA A 38 5.15 -15.27 16.13
CA ALA A 38 6.27 -14.49 15.60
C ALA A 38 6.64 -13.39 16.61
N ARG A 39 7.91 -13.39 17.03
CA ARG A 39 8.43 -12.40 17.98
C ARG A 39 9.18 -11.33 17.24
N PRO A 40 8.97 -10.04 17.57
CA PRO A 40 9.78 -8.98 17.01
C PRO A 40 11.24 -9.13 17.45
N VAL A 41 12.16 -8.92 16.53
CA VAL A 41 13.60 -8.97 16.77
C VAL A 41 14.20 -7.62 16.45
N VAL A 42 14.84 -6.99 17.43
CA VAL A 42 15.57 -5.75 17.21
C VAL A 42 16.87 -6.07 16.47
N LEU A 43 17.18 -5.28 15.45
CA LEU A 43 18.40 -5.40 14.67
C LEU A 43 19.41 -4.32 15.10
N ASP A 44 20.69 -4.66 15.07
CA ASP A 44 21.78 -3.72 15.23
C ASP A 44 21.99 -2.87 13.96
N SER A 45 22.96 -1.97 13.99
CA SER A 45 23.32 -1.11 12.85
C SER A 45 23.82 -1.86 11.62
N ASN A 46 24.21 -3.12 11.77
CA ASN A 46 24.68 -3.99 10.69
C ASN A 46 23.59 -4.92 10.17
N GLY A 47 22.39 -4.85 10.75
CA GLY A 47 21.27 -5.74 10.41
C GLY A 47 21.33 -7.11 11.08
N ALA A 48 22.24 -7.33 12.04
CA ALA A 48 22.28 -8.56 12.80
C ALA A 48 21.31 -8.52 13.99
N TRP A 49 20.88 -9.69 14.47
CA TRP A 49 19.98 -9.78 15.61
C TRP A 49 20.64 -9.28 16.89
N GLU A 50 20.10 -8.23 17.46
CA GLU A 50 20.52 -7.67 18.73
C GLU A 50 19.71 -8.24 19.89
N SER A 51 18.38 -8.25 19.78
CA SER A 51 17.49 -8.67 20.86
C SER A 51 16.18 -9.25 20.33
N VAL A 52 15.79 -10.43 20.85
CA VAL A 52 14.48 -11.04 20.57
C VAL A 52 13.50 -10.61 21.67
N LEU A 53 12.41 -9.96 21.33
CA LEU A 53 11.43 -9.42 22.28
C LEU A 53 10.41 -10.51 22.68
N ASP A 54 10.81 -11.41 23.60
CA ASP A 54 10.01 -12.57 24.00
C ASP A 54 8.68 -12.21 24.66
N ASN A 55 8.65 -11.07 25.38
CA ASN A 55 7.48 -10.62 26.10
C ASN A 55 6.66 -9.57 25.33
N ALA A 56 6.96 -9.37 24.03
CA ALA A 56 6.11 -8.54 23.18
C ALA A 56 4.73 -9.19 23.03
N PHE A 57 3.69 -8.36 23.11
CA PHE A 57 2.30 -8.80 22.98
C PHE A 57 1.50 -7.82 22.11
N ASP A 58 0.29 -8.21 21.71
CA ASP A 58 -0.53 -7.46 20.75
C ASP A 58 0.28 -7.08 19.48
N VAL A 59 1.07 -8.03 18.99
CA VAL A 59 1.87 -7.85 17.79
C VAL A 59 0.97 -7.91 16.56
N ILE A 60 0.86 -6.79 15.84
CA ILE A 60 -0.03 -6.63 14.70
C ILE A 60 0.80 -6.11 13.53
N VAL A 61 0.75 -6.82 12.41
CA VAL A 61 1.22 -6.34 11.11
C VAL A 61 -0.01 -5.95 10.28
N THR A 62 -0.07 -4.71 9.84
CA THR A 62 -1.06 -4.23 8.88
C THR A 62 -0.35 -4.04 7.54
N SER A 63 -0.74 -4.82 6.54
CA SER A 63 -0.18 -4.74 5.19
C SER A 63 -1.31 -4.62 4.18
N GLU A 64 -1.28 -3.57 3.37
CA GLU A 64 -2.26 -3.26 2.34
C GLU A 64 -1.59 -3.18 0.99
N VAL A 65 -2.22 -3.75 -0.04
CA VAL A 65 -1.74 -3.61 -1.42
C VAL A 65 -1.77 -2.14 -1.82
N ASN A 66 -0.66 -1.62 -2.32
CA ASN A 66 -0.47 -0.19 -2.67
C ASN A 66 -0.72 0.79 -1.50
N GLY A 67 -0.76 0.31 -0.27
CA GLY A 67 -1.15 1.04 0.92
C GLY A 67 -0.14 1.00 2.06
N ALA A 68 -0.67 0.86 3.26
CA ALA A 68 0.12 0.81 4.49
C ALA A 68 0.83 -0.54 4.67
N ASP A 69 2.04 -0.49 5.22
CA ASP A 69 2.75 -1.67 5.73
C ASP A 69 3.45 -1.26 7.02
N ILE A 70 2.81 -1.60 8.14
CA ILE A 70 3.18 -1.15 9.48
C ILE A 70 3.18 -2.31 10.46
N LEU A 71 4.04 -2.21 11.46
CA LEU A 71 4.12 -3.11 12.59
C LEU A 71 3.81 -2.35 13.87
N GLU A 72 2.87 -2.86 14.65
CA GLU A 72 2.55 -2.35 15.98
C GLU A 72 2.70 -3.49 16.99
N PHE A 73 3.28 -3.18 18.14
CA PHE A 73 3.34 -4.11 19.26
C PHE A 73 3.49 -3.39 20.59
N LYS A 74 3.29 -4.13 21.67
CA LYS A 74 3.44 -3.66 23.03
C LYS A 74 4.51 -4.46 23.75
N LEU A 75 5.23 -3.80 24.66
CA LEU A 75 6.23 -4.44 25.53
C LEU A 75 6.06 -3.90 26.96
N PRO A 76 6.14 -4.74 28.01
CA PRO A 76 6.21 -4.21 29.39
C PRO A 76 7.42 -3.26 29.54
N PHE A 77 7.19 -2.08 30.13
CA PHE A 77 8.25 -1.07 30.28
C PHE A 77 9.48 -1.57 31.06
N HIS A 78 9.24 -2.42 32.07
CA HIS A 78 10.31 -3.01 32.90
C HIS A 78 10.89 -4.31 32.30
N ASP A 79 10.59 -4.61 31.03
CA ASP A 79 11.23 -5.74 30.35
C ASP A 79 12.73 -5.49 30.22
N PRO A 80 13.61 -6.47 30.55
CA PRO A 80 15.06 -6.30 30.44
C PRO A 80 15.55 -5.94 29.03
N LYS A 81 14.74 -6.24 28.00
CA LYS A 81 15.04 -5.95 26.60
C LYS A 81 14.44 -4.63 26.10
N ARG A 82 13.73 -3.90 26.99
CA ARG A 82 13.14 -2.60 26.63
C ARG A 82 14.19 -1.59 26.16
N ASP A 83 15.37 -1.61 26.79
CA ASP A 83 16.47 -0.70 26.46
C ASP A 83 17.10 -0.96 25.08
N SER A 84 16.80 -2.09 24.45
CA SER A 84 17.18 -2.33 23.04
C SER A 84 16.29 -1.58 22.05
N LEU A 85 15.09 -1.12 22.48
CA LEU A 85 14.18 -0.35 21.64
C LEU A 85 14.58 1.13 21.65
N ASP A 86 14.76 1.68 20.45
CA ASP A 86 14.98 3.11 20.25
C ASP A 86 14.37 3.55 18.93
N ASN A 87 14.02 4.83 18.81
CA ASN A 87 13.57 5.39 17.55
C ASN A 87 14.65 5.22 16.47
N GLU A 88 14.23 5.01 15.24
CA GLU A 88 15.07 4.75 14.08
C GLU A 88 15.79 3.38 14.07
N LYS A 89 15.78 2.61 15.17
CA LYS A 89 16.21 1.20 15.11
C LYS A 89 15.29 0.36 14.25
N GLN A 90 15.82 -0.71 13.71
CA GLN A 90 15.07 -1.67 12.90
C GLN A 90 14.56 -2.83 13.76
N VAL A 91 13.35 -3.27 13.44
CA VAL A 91 12.72 -4.44 14.01
C VAL A 91 12.33 -5.37 12.89
N GLN A 92 12.77 -6.61 12.98
CA GLN A 92 12.37 -7.68 12.08
C GLN A 92 11.23 -8.49 12.69
N ILE A 93 10.23 -8.81 11.88
CA ILE A 93 9.24 -9.84 12.19
C ILE A 93 9.10 -10.76 10.97
N VAL A 94 9.29 -12.05 11.20
CA VAL A 94 9.38 -13.04 10.12
C VAL A 94 10.54 -12.67 9.19
N ASN A 95 10.25 -12.21 7.97
CA ASN A 95 11.23 -11.79 6.97
C ASN A 95 11.14 -10.29 6.65
N ASP A 96 10.18 -9.59 7.24
CA ASP A 96 9.95 -8.16 6.96
C ASP A 96 10.67 -7.30 7.99
N VAL A 97 11.26 -6.22 7.53
CA VAL A 97 12.02 -5.27 8.36
C VAL A 97 11.25 -3.96 8.42
N TYR A 98 11.05 -3.48 9.65
CA TYR A 98 10.35 -2.25 9.96
C TYR A 98 11.29 -1.31 10.71
N ARG A 99 11.10 0.00 10.55
CA ARG A 99 11.83 1.03 11.30
C ARG A 99 10.92 1.62 12.37
N ILE A 100 11.39 1.63 13.60
CA ILE A 100 10.66 2.20 14.74
C ILE A 100 10.56 3.71 14.55
N ARG A 101 9.32 4.22 14.49
CA ARG A 101 9.03 5.65 14.38
C ARG A 101 8.56 6.26 15.68
N THR A 102 7.78 5.51 16.44
CA THR A 102 7.22 6.03 17.70
C THR A 102 7.32 4.96 18.79
N ILE A 103 7.76 5.39 19.94
CA ILE A 103 7.70 4.64 21.20
C ILE A 103 6.95 5.52 22.20
N LYS A 104 5.82 5.04 22.69
CA LYS A 104 5.01 5.72 23.71
C LYS A 104 4.96 4.87 24.96
N ASP A 105 5.43 5.41 26.08
CA ASP A 105 5.32 4.77 27.38
C ASP A 105 4.08 5.30 28.12
N GLU A 106 3.24 4.43 28.57
CA GLU A 106 1.97 4.78 29.21
C GLU A 106 1.74 3.96 30.47
N LYS A 107 1.38 4.64 31.57
CA LYS A 107 0.90 3.98 32.78
C LYS A 107 -0.58 3.71 32.64
N THR A 108 -0.96 2.44 32.67
CA THR A 108 -2.35 1.98 32.56
C THR A 108 -3.08 2.15 33.90
N ALA A 109 -4.40 2.09 33.88
CA ALA A 109 -5.24 2.27 35.07
C ALA A 109 -5.00 1.20 36.15
N ASP A 110 -4.55 0.00 35.78
CA ASP A 110 -4.14 -1.08 36.68
C ASP A 110 -2.70 -0.91 37.24
N GLY A 111 -2.07 0.22 36.95
CA GLY A 111 -0.76 0.60 37.50
C GLY A 111 0.45 0.04 36.74
N LYS A 112 0.26 -0.73 35.69
CA LYS A 112 1.34 -1.21 34.84
C LYS A 112 1.85 -0.11 33.91
N VAL A 113 3.11 -0.17 33.54
CA VAL A 113 3.68 0.70 32.52
C VAL A 113 3.98 -0.14 31.27
N ILE A 114 3.45 0.30 30.13
CA ILE A 114 3.55 -0.40 28.86
C ILE A 114 4.15 0.53 27.81
N SER A 115 5.10 0.03 27.04
CA SER A 115 5.65 0.68 25.86
C SER A 115 4.83 0.23 24.64
N TYR A 116 4.27 1.19 23.93
CA TYR A 116 3.59 1.01 22.64
C TYR A 116 4.59 1.38 21.55
N VAL A 117 4.84 0.47 20.64
CA VAL A 117 5.79 0.65 19.55
C VAL A 117 5.05 0.65 18.22
N TYR A 118 5.31 1.69 17.43
CA TYR A 118 4.84 1.82 16.06
C TYR A 118 6.06 1.86 15.13
N ALA A 119 6.07 0.99 14.14
CA ALA A 119 7.15 0.88 13.17
C ALA A 119 6.60 0.78 11.74
N GLU A 120 7.30 1.38 10.80
CA GLU A 120 6.96 1.41 9.38
C GLU A 120 7.90 0.52 8.58
N ALA A 121 7.38 -0.11 7.52
CA ALA A 121 8.21 -0.89 6.61
C ALA A 121 9.37 -0.06 6.03
N ALA A 122 10.51 -0.70 5.82
CA ALA A 122 11.75 -0.01 5.44
C ALA A 122 11.63 0.79 4.13
N PHE A 123 10.68 0.46 3.24
CA PHE A 123 10.47 1.23 2.02
C PHE A 123 9.97 2.67 2.26
N TYR A 124 9.40 2.97 3.43
CA TYR A 124 9.03 4.35 3.77
C TYR A 124 10.23 5.30 3.85
N ASP A 125 11.44 4.75 4.04
CA ASP A 125 12.68 5.54 3.98
C ASP A 125 12.89 6.21 2.60
N LEU A 126 12.25 5.69 1.54
CA LEU A 126 12.23 6.31 0.22
C LEU A 126 11.53 7.69 0.19
N SER A 127 10.72 8.01 1.21
CA SER A 127 10.14 9.35 1.39
C SER A 127 11.19 10.41 1.76
N PHE A 128 12.29 9.97 2.35
CA PHE A 128 13.41 10.82 2.78
C PHE A 128 14.59 10.73 1.80
N SER A 129 14.35 10.22 0.60
CA SER A 129 15.36 10.10 -0.44
C SER A 129 15.78 11.46 -1.00
N ILE A 130 16.81 11.44 -1.84
CA ILE A 130 17.32 12.62 -2.54
C ILE A 130 16.18 13.32 -3.27
N GLU A 131 16.11 14.65 -3.13
CA GLU A 131 15.16 15.47 -3.86
C GLU A 131 15.31 15.28 -5.37
N LYS A 132 14.18 15.04 -6.04
CA LYS A 132 14.12 14.84 -7.48
C LYS A 132 13.64 16.10 -8.17
N GLU A 133 14.14 16.32 -9.38
CA GLU A 133 13.67 17.38 -10.26
C GLU A 133 12.40 16.93 -11.01
N ASN A 134 11.65 17.92 -11.50
CA ASN A 134 10.55 17.63 -12.42
C ASN A 134 11.07 16.89 -13.65
N ARG A 135 10.36 15.85 -14.07
CA ARG A 135 10.74 15.08 -15.24
C ARG A 135 9.56 14.68 -16.09
N TYR A 136 9.69 14.91 -17.38
CA TYR A 136 8.69 14.53 -18.37
C TYR A 136 9.01 13.14 -18.94
N PHE A 137 8.02 12.27 -18.98
CA PHE A 137 8.07 10.94 -19.56
C PHE A 137 7.16 10.90 -20.79
N THR A 138 7.67 10.48 -21.95
CA THR A 138 6.93 10.50 -23.21
C THR A 138 6.74 9.11 -23.77
N ALA A 139 5.50 8.60 -23.73
CA ALA A 139 5.15 7.24 -24.17
C ALA A 139 6.06 6.16 -23.54
N ASP A 140 6.47 6.40 -22.30
CA ASP A 140 7.38 5.52 -21.57
C ASP A 140 6.64 4.38 -20.87
N LEU A 141 7.34 3.26 -20.72
CA LEU A 141 6.96 2.17 -19.83
C LEU A 141 7.24 2.56 -18.38
N PRO A 142 6.59 1.92 -17.37
CA PRO A 142 6.79 2.24 -15.96
C PRO A 142 8.24 2.08 -15.49
N ASN A 143 9.06 1.28 -16.19
CA ASN A 143 10.49 1.12 -15.89
C ASN A 143 11.25 2.46 -15.87
N ALA A 144 10.93 3.39 -16.79
CA ALA A 144 11.63 4.66 -16.89
C ALA A 144 11.44 5.55 -15.66
N PRO A 145 10.20 5.90 -15.23
CA PRO A 145 9.98 6.67 -14.01
C PRO A 145 10.41 5.94 -12.74
N MET A 146 10.27 4.60 -12.67
CA MET A 146 10.71 3.83 -11.51
C MET A 146 12.24 3.86 -11.35
N ASN A 147 13.00 3.65 -12.44
CA ASN A 147 14.44 3.77 -12.39
C ASN A 147 14.89 5.18 -11.99
N TYR A 148 14.21 6.21 -12.52
CA TYR A 148 14.47 7.59 -12.12
C TYR A 148 14.23 7.80 -10.62
N ALA A 149 13.13 7.29 -10.09
CA ALA A 149 12.82 7.39 -8.68
C ALA A 149 13.90 6.72 -7.80
N LEU A 150 14.36 5.54 -8.19
CA LEU A 150 15.26 4.72 -7.38
C LEU A 150 16.73 5.14 -7.46
N LEU A 151 17.10 6.01 -8.42
CA LEU A 151 18.48 6.46 -8.59
C LEU A 151 19.01 7.12 -7.30
N GLY A 152 20.11 6.58 -6.75
CA GLY A 152 20.76 7.09 -5.55
C GLY A 152 20.12 6.70 -4.22
N THR A 153 19.06 5.87 -4.22
CA THR A 153 18.34 5.47 -2.99
C THR A 153 18.90 4.21 -2.32
N GLY A 154 19.74 3.47 -3.03
CA GLY A 154 20.16 2.13 -2.58
C GLY A 154 19.13 1.02 -2.80
N TRP A 155 17.98 1.35 -3.43
CA TRP A 155 16.98 0.41 -3.90
C TRP A 155 17.14 0.21 -5.41
N SER A 156 16.69 -0.95 -5.90
CA SER A 156 16.77 -1.31 -7.31
C SER A 156 15.41 -1.72 -7.86
N LEU A 157 15.28 -1.63 -9.17
CA LEU A 157 14.09 -2.10 -9.87
C LEU A 157 14.10 -3.63 -9.92
N GLY A 158 13.01 -4.23 -9.46
CA GLY A 158 12.73 -5.66 -9.57
C GLY A 158 11.93 -5.99 -10.82
N ASN A 159 10.96 -6.88 -10.70
CA ASN A 159 10.11 -7.31 -11.82
C ASN A 159 9.07 -6.24 -12.14
N VAL A 160 8.97 -5.88 -13.42
CA VAL A 160 7.92 -5.00 -13.96
C VAL A 160 7.17 -5.75 -15.05
N THR A 161 5.92 -6.12 -14.77
CA THR A 161 5.07 -6.84 -15.73
C THR A 161 4.01 -5.94 -16.37
N VAL A 162 3.82 -4.73 -15.84
CA VAL A 162 2.96 -3.71 -16.45
C VAL A 162 3.62 -3.16 -17.71
N SER A 163 2.90 -3.22 -18.84
CA SER A 163 3.42 -2.85 -20.16
C SER A 163 2.71 -1.64 -20.80
N THR A 164 1.87 -0.93 -20.02
CA THR A 164 1.19 0.26 -20.52
C THR A 164 2.16 1.43 -20.65
N LYS A 165 2.18 2.05 -21.85
CA LYS A 165 2.94 3.28 -22.08
C LYS A 165 2.10 4.50 -21.67
N ARG A 166 2.73 5.47 -21.02
CA ARG A 166 2.08 6.72 -20.59
C ARG A 166 2.98 7.93 -20.87
N THR A 167 2.33 9.06 -21.12
CA THR A 167 3.00 10.37 -21.21
C THR A 167 2.51 11.22 -20.06
N TRP A 168 3.45 11.66 -19.21
CA TRP A 168 3.13 12.44 -18.03
C TRP A 168 4.36 13.16 -17.50
N GLU A 169 4.15 14.17 -16.67
CA GLU A 169 5.21 14.88 -15.97
C GLU A 169 5.18 14.52 -14.50
N SER A 170 6.32 14.09 -13.96
CA SER A 170 6.49 13.94 -12.52
C SER A 170 6.94 15.26 -11.91
N THR A 171 6.14 15.77 -11.00
CA THR A 171 6.47 16.92 -10.14
C THR A 171 6.79 16.49 -8.71
N GLU A 172 6.78 15.20 -8.47
CA GLU A 172 7.07 14.59 -7.18
C GLU A 172 8.54 14.76 -6.79
N ARG A 173 8.79 14.98 -5.49
CA ARG A 173 10.11 15.34 -5.00
C ARG A 173 10.90 14.19 -4.35
N ASN A 174 10.24 13.11 -3.98
CA ASN A 174 10.90 11.95 -3.37
C ASN A 174 10.59 10.65 -4.11
N ALA A 175 11.42 9.64 -3.89
CA ALA A 175 11.33 8.38 -4.62
C ALA A 175 9.99 7.66 -4.39
N LEU A 176 9.49 7.61 -3.14
CA LEU A 176 8.23 6.92 -2.83
C LEU A 176 7.05 7.56 -3.54
N SER A 177 6.98 8.90 -3.57
CA SER A 177 5.91 9.63 -4.25
C SER A 177 5.93 9.37 -5.75
N ILE A 178 7.12 9.37 -6.39
CA ILE A 178 7.25 9.05 -7.82
C ILE A 178 6.81 7.62 -8.13
N LEU A 179 7.20 6.65 -7.28
CA LEU A 179 6.78 5.25 -7.43
C LEU A 179 5.26 5.09 -7.33
N ARG A 180 4.63 5.76 -6.35
CA ARG A 180 3.17 5.75 -6.18
C ARG A 180 2.45 6.47 -7.34
N ALA A 181 2.98 7.60 -7.81
CA ALA A 181 2.45 8.29 -9.00
C ALA A 181 2.56 7.40 -10.25
N THR A 182 3.70 6.71 -10.41
CA THR A 182 3.89 5.75 -11.50
C THR A 182 2.86 4.62 -11.44
N GLN A 183 2.64 4.05 -10.26
CA GLN A 183 1.64 3.00 -10.06
C GLN A 183 0.22 3.52 -10.38
N ASN A 184 -0.15 4.70 -9.90
CA ASN A 184 -1.46 5.29 -10.18
C ASN A 184 -1.71 5.53 -11.68
N ILE A 185 -0.68 5.95 -12.42
CA ILE A 185 -0.77 6.30 -13.84
C ILE A 185 -0.74 5.07 -14.74
N HIS A 186 0.12 4.10 -14.43
CA HIS A 186 0.33 2.90 -15.26
C HIS A 186 -0.58 1.74 -14.83
N GLY A 187 -1.08 1.75 -13.60
CA GLY A 187 -1.81 0.66 -12.97
C GLY A 187 -0.88 -0.42 -12.40
N GLY A 188 -1.48 -1.47 -11.87
CA GLY A 188 -0.79 -2.61 -11.29
C GLY A 188 -0.56 -2.49 -9.77
N ASP A 189 0.15 -3.47 -9.23
CA ASP A 189 0.45 -3.58 -7.81
C ASP A 189 1.93 -3.28 -7.56
N LEU A 190 2.19 -2.27 -6.72
CA LEU A 190 3.52 -1.88 -6.29
C LEU A 190 3.92 -2.72 -5.08
N ILE A 191 4.98 -3.50 -5.22
CA ILE A 191 5.45 -4.42 -4.19
C ILE A 191 6.88 -4.08 -3.81
N PHE A 192 7.12 -3.98 -2.50
CA PHE A 192 8.44 -3.69 -1.94
C PHE A 192 9.01 -4.96 -1.28
N ASP A 193 10.14 -5.42 -1.78
CA ASP A 193 10.96 -6.44 -1.13
C ASP A 193 12.03 -5.73 -0.29
N SER A 194 11.68 -5.50 0.97
CA SER A 194 12.55 -4.76 1.90
C SER A 194 13.85 -5.51 2.22
N ALA A 195 13.84 -6.83 2.19
CA ALA A 195 15.02 -7.65 2.47
C ALA A 195 16.09 -7.51 1.36
N ASN A 196 15.66 -7.48 0.10
CA ASN A 196 16.54 -7.37 -1.05
C ASN A 196 16.62 -5.93 -1.61
N ARG A 197 15.88 -4.98 -1.03
CA ARG A 197 15.73 -3.60 -1.49
C ARG A 197 15.32 -3.51 -2.97
N LEU A 198 14.32 -4.30 -3.34
CA LEU A 198 13.75 -4.31 -4.68
C LEU A 198 12.34 -3.72 -4.68
N VAL A 199 12.01 -3.03 -5.77
CA VAL A 199 10.67 -2.51 -6.02
C VAL A 199 10.13 -3.15 -7.29
N HIS A 200 8.99 -3.81 -7.19
CA HIS A 200 8.31 -4.46 -8.31
C HIS A 200 7.04 -3.70 -8.66
N LEU A 201 6.66 -3.71 -9.94
CA LEU A 201 5.35 -3.27 -10.39
C LEU A 201 4.72 -4.39 -11.23
N LEU A 202 3.80 -5.10 -10.62
CA LEU A 202 3.19 -6.28 -11.25
C LEU A 202 1.78 -5.94 -11.73
N SER A 203 1.39 -6.45 -12.89
CA SER A 203 0.01 -6.33 -13.37
C SER A 203 -0.99 -6.98 -12.40
N PHE A 204 -0.49 -7.94 -11.64
CA PHE A 204 -1.16 -8.62 -10.55
C PHE A 204 -0.12 -9.13 -9.55
N GLY A 205 -0.18 -8.65 -8.32
CA GLY A 205 0.83 -8.89 -7.29
C GLY A 205 0.60 -10.11 -6.41
N GLY A 206 -0.44 -10.88 -6.67
CA GLY A 206 -0.80 -12.05 -5.87
C GLY A 206 -0.67 -13.37 -6.63
N THR A 207 -0.78 -14.46 -5.91
CA THR A 207 -1.00 -15.81 -6.45
C THR A 207 -2.34 -16.33 -5.97
N ASP A 208 -3.05 -17.06 -6.82
CA ASP A 208 -4.26 -17.75 -6.39
C ASP A 208 -3.85 -18.90 -5.45
N SER A 209 -4.10 -18.72 -4.15
CA SER A 209 -3.84 -19.74 -3.13
C SER A 209 -4.93 -20.85 -3.10
N GLY A 210 -5.98 -20.71 -3.92
CA GLY A 210 -7.16 -21.58 -3.86
C GLY A 210 -8.02 -21.35 -2.61
N ALA A 211 -7.74 -20.30 -1.83
CA ALA A 211 -8.55 -19.96 -0.65
C ALA A 211 -9.90 -19.38 -1.07
N LEU A 212 -10.96 -20.06 -0.71
CA LEU A 212 -12.34 -19.71 -1.06
C LEU A 212 -13.13 -19.31 0.18
N PHE A 213 -13.68 -18.08 0.16
CA PHE A 213 -14.65 -17.63 1.16
C PHE A 213 -16.06 -17.75 0.61
N SER A 214 -16.85 -18.62 1.23
CA SER A 214 -18.20 -18.93 0.76
C SER A 214 -19.23 -18.62 1.84
N TYR A 215 -20.32 -17.93 1.43
CA TYR A 215 -21.42 -17.64 2.33
C TYR A 215 -22.00 -18.93 2.90
N LYS A 216 -22.29 -18.94 4.20
CA LYS A 216 -22.74 -20.10 4.98
C LYS A 216 -21.72 -21.24 5.16
N LYS A 217 -20.48 -21.11 4.69
CA LYS A 217 -19.42 -22.10 4.95
C LYS A 217 -18.38 -21.58 5.95
N ASN A 218 -17.55 -20.66 5.50
CA ASN A 218 -16.44 -20.14 6.29
C ASN A 218 -16.43 -18.61 6.43
N MET A 219 -17.45 -17.92 5.84
CA MET A 219 -17.61 -16.48 5.99
C MET A 219 -18.53 -16.21 7.21
N LYS A 220 -18.00 -15.55 8.24
CA LYS A 220 -18.76 -15.19 9.46
C LYS A 220 -19.57 -13.92 9.29
N SER A 221 -18.97 -12.91 8.64
CA SER A 221 -19.64 -11.63 8.38
C SER A 221 -19.05 -11.01 7.13
N ILE A 222 -19.85 -10.19 6.46
CA ILE A 222 -19.43 -9.33 5.37
C ILE A 222 -20.11 -7.98 5.55
N GLU A 223 -19.35 -6.91 5.40
CA GLU A 223 -19.87 -5.55 5.34
C GLU A 223 -19.66 -5.00 3.95
N ARG A 224 -20.67 -4.39 3.38
CA ARG A 224 -20.63 -3.70 2.11
C ARG A 224 -21.05 -2.25 2.30
N THR A 225 -20.15 -1.34 2.02
CA THR A 225 -20.44 0.09 1.97
C THR A 225 -20.51 0.54 0.50
N VAL A 226 -21.57 1.24 0.13
CA VAL A 226 -21.71 1.90 -1.17
C VAL A 226 -21.75 3.38 -0.91
N ASP A 227 -20.79 4.11 -1.45
CA ASP A 227 -20.69 5.56 -1.32
C ASP A 227 -20.91 6.24 -2.67
N THR A 228 -21.92 7.10 -2.74
CA THR A 228 -22.28 7.84 -3.96
C THR A 228 -22.03 9.34 -3.85
N ARG A 229 -21.30 9.78 -2.82
CA ARG A 229 -21.03 11.21 -2.60
C ARG A 229 -20.25 11.85 -3.75
N SER A 230 -19.37 11.10 -4.38
CA SER A 230 -18.58 11.51 -5.55
C SER A 230 -19.14 11.04 -6.90
N LEU A 231 -20.37 10.51 -6.92
CA LEU A 231 -20.99 10.07 -8.16
C LEU A 231 -21.21 11.26 -9.09
N VAL A 232 -20.71 11.15 -10.31
CA VAL A 232 -20.91 12.10 -11.41
C VAL A 232 -21.61 11.35 -12.53
N THR A 233 -22.68 11.95 -13.08
CA THR A 233 -23.44 11.40 -14.24
C THR A 233 -23.17 12.17 -15.54
N ARG A 234 -22.58 13.37 -15.45
CA ARG A 234 -22.05 14.14 -16.58
C ARG A 234 -20.68 14.67 -16.24
N LEU A 235 -19.67 14.30 -17.00
CA LEU A 235 -18.27 14.69 -16.80
C LEU A 235 -17.80 15.57 -17.95
N TYR A 236 -17.28 16.74 -17.60
CA TYR A 236 -16.48 17.59 -18.48
C TYR A 236 -15.00 17.32 -18.21
N ALA A 237 -14.20 17.12 -19.26
CA ALA A 237 -12.75 17.03 -19.10
C ALA A 237 -12.07 18.06 -20.00
N TYR A 238 -11.09 18.74 -19.42
CA TYR A 238 -10.31 19.77 -20.07
C TYR A 238 -8.87 19.29 -20.17
N GLY A 239 -8.38 19.21 -21.39
CA GLY A 239 -7.00 18.86 -21.65
C GLY A 239 -6.17 20.10 -21.96
N LYS A 240 -4.87 19.89 -22.20
CA LYS A 240 -3.93 20.93 -22.58
C LYS A 240 -4.48 21.76 -23.77
N ASP A 241 -4.26 23.07 -23.72
CA ASP A 241 -4.65 24.02 -24.77
C ASP A 241 -6.17 24.09 -25.03
N GLY A 242 -6.98 23.80 -24.02
CA GLY A 242 -8.44 23.87 -24.11
C GLY A 242 -9.10 22.67 -24.83
N MET A 243 -8.39 21.57 -24.96
CA MET A 243 -8.93 20.32 -25.54
C MET A 243 -10.10 19.82 -24.70
N THR A 244 -11.18 19.39 -25.36
CA THR A 244 -12.36 18.80 -24.73
C THR A 244 -12.77 17.52 -25.44
N PHE A 245 -13.82 16.86 -24.98
CA PHE A 245 -14.40 15.69 -25.66
C PHE A 245 -15.06 16.02 -27.00
N ALA A 246 -15.30 17.31 -27.34
CA ALA A 246 -16.09 17.70 -28.48
C ALA A 246 -15.61 17.10 -29.81
N SER A 247 -14.31 16.95 -30.01
CA SER A 247 -13.71 16.41 -31.24
C SER A 247 -14.01 14.92 -31.48
N ILE A 248 -14.23 14.17 -30.41
CA ILE A 248 -14.45 12.72 -30.45
C ILE A 248 -15.85 12.30 -30.01
N ASN A 249 -16.68 13.25 -29.59
CA ASN A 249 -18.00 13.02 -29.01
C ASN A 249 -19.11 13.82 -29.73
N ASN A 250 -19.07 13.84 -31.05
CA ASN A 250 -20.09 14.50 -31.91
C ASN A 250 -20.37 15.96 -31.52
N GLY A 251 -19.35 16.71 -31.17
CA GLY A 251 -19.45 18.12 -30.77
C GLY A 251 -19.86 18.37 -29.32
N LYS A 252 -20.13 17.34 -28.54
CA LYS A 252 -20.40 17.46 -27.10
C LYS A 252 -19.08 17.50 -26.32
N ASP A 253 -18.92 18.48 -25.48
CA ASP A 253 -17.74 18.69 -24.64
C ASP A 253 -17.76 17.91 -23.31
N TYR A 254 -18.76 17.04 -23.13
CA TYR A 254 -18.97 16.19 -21.96
C TYR A 254 -19.28 14.75 -22.34
N VAL A 255 -19.14 13.84 -21.39
CA VAL A 255 -19.64 12.46 -21.45
C VAL A 255 -20.70 12.24 -20.36
N GLU A 256 -21.65 11.34 -20.63
CA GLU A 256 -22.74 11.04 -19.70
C GLU A 256 -22.86 9.55 -19.46
N ASP A 257 -23.13 9.18 -18.22
CA ASP A 257 -23.53 7.83 -17.82
C ASP A 257 -24.62 7.92 -16.74
N PHE A 258 -25.85 7.58 -17.10
CA PHE A 258 -27.01 7.53 -16.22
C PHE A 258 -27.38 6.10 -15.80
N SER A 259 -26.50 5.14 -15.99
CA SER A 259 -26.78 3.73 -15.67
C SER A 259 -27.02 3.46 -14.18
N TYR A 260 -26.41 4.30 -13.32
CA TYR A 260 -26.54 4.16 -11.87
C TYR A 260 -27.57 5.11 -11.25
N SER A 261 -27.72 6.30 -11.77
CA SER A 261 -28.65 7.34 -11.27
C SER A 261 -29.18 8.14 -12.43
N THR A 262 -30.48 8.44 -12.39
CA THR A 262 -31.15 9.33 -13.37
C THR A 262 -30.94 10.81 -13.06
N GLU A 263 -30.42 11.14 -11.88
CA GLU A 263 -30.15 12.51 -11.45
C GLU A 263 -28.93 13.09 -12.16
N LEU A 264 -29.06 14.32 -12.68
CA LEU A 264 -27.94 15.01 -13.28
C LEU A 264 -26.96 15.51 -12.18
N ARG A 265 -25.77 14.93 -12.16
CA ARG A 265 -24.66 15.30 -11.29
C ARG A 265 -23.45 15.65 -12.14
N ILE A 266 -23.03 16.90 -12.10
CA ILE A 266 -21.98 17.44 -12.97
C ILE A 266 -20.66 17.43 -12.22
N GLY A 267 -19.63 16.95 -12.89
CA GLY A 267 -18.23 17.02 -12.45
C GLY A 267 -17.33 17.52 -13.55
N SER A 268 -16.15 17.99 -13.18
CA SER A 268 -15.07 18.37 -14.09
C SER A 268 -13.76 17.69 -13.73
N LEU A 269 -12.93 17.47 -14.74
CA LEU A 269 -11.58 16.97 -14.62
C LEU A 269 -10.66 17.85 -15.48
N ASP A 270 -9.60 18.38 -14.88
CA ASP A 270 -8.56 19.18 -15.52
C ASP A 270 -7.27 18.38 -15.69
#